data_96ae09d5e398d59cae9d4cdff3650081
#
_entry.id   96ae09d5e398d59cae9d4cdff3650081
#
_cell.length_a   1.000
_cell.length_b   1.000
_cell.length_c   1.000
_cell.angle_alpha   90.00
_cell.angle_beta   90.00
_cell.angle_gamma   90.00
#
_symmetry.space_group_name_H-M   'P 1'
#
loop_
_entity.id
_entity.type
_entity.pdbx_description
1 polymer ?
#
loop_
_entity_poly.entity_id
_entity_poly.type
_entity_poly.pdbx_seq_one_letter_code
_entity_poly.pdbx_strand_id
1 'polypeptide(L)'
;MNELDSLLRAAGRMMLDYQSPKVFSKGHHADFVTEADIAVQSYLVDALQKTYPHAKFLAEEEERHVLTDALTFIIDPIDGTTNYFRRRRCSMISIGAVENKLPVFGGLYDPYTDEMYLAERGKGATCNGERIRVSDTSLDKALIGFGSAPYYEELFSLTGRTVSTLLPKIADVRRTGSACRELCDVARGISDGHFEWRLQPWDYCAGTLLIEEAGGRCGDIRGGSVVYDRPMAHMAANARIFDNLREVLQSADCENPDSMV
;
A
#
# COMPACT_ATOMS: atom_id res chain seq x y z
N MET A 1 -7.26 19.26 -0.91
CA MET A 1 -7.67 18.26 0.11
C MET A 1 -9.17 17.99 0.12
N ASN A 2 -10.06 18.97 0.31
CA ASN A 2 -11.51 18.72 0.38
C ASN A 2 -12.11 18.03 -0.87
N GLU A 3 -11.58 18.31 -2.06
CA GLU A 3 -12.04 17.72 -3.32
C GLU A 3 -11.65 16.25 -3.42
N LEU A 4 -10.41 15.87 -3.06
CA LEU A 4 -9.94 14.49 -3.06
C LEU A 4 -10.59 13.65 -1.97
N ASP A 5 -10.87 14.21 -0.79
CA ASP A 5 -11.68 13.56 0.26
C ASP A 5 -13.07 13.21 -0.29
N SER A 6 -13.76 14.18 -0.90
CA SER A 6 -15.09 13.97 -1.47
C SER A 6 -15.09 12.92 -2.59
N LEU A 7 -14.04 12.90 -3.42
CA LEU A 7 -13.86 11.94 -4.51
C LEU A 7 -13.66 10.52 -3.96
N LEU A 8 -12.77 10.33 -2.99
CA LEU A 8 -12.53 9.03 -2.35
C LEU A 8 -13.78 8.49 -1.65
N ARG A 9 -14.52 9.34 -0.95
CA ARG A 9 -15.80 8.94 -0.32
C ARG A 9 -16.84 8.55 -1.36
N ALA A 10 -16.93 9.25 -2.49
CA ALA A 10 -17.84 8.89 -3.57
C ALA A 10 -17.45 7.54 -4.21
N ALA A 11 -16.18 7.31 -4.45
CA ALA A 11 -15.64 6.03 -4.92
C ALA A 11 -15.94 4.89 -3.94
N GLY A 12 -15.77 5.14 -2.61
CA GLY A 12 -16.11 4.14 -1.58
C GLY A 12 -17.59 3.79 -1.53
N ARG A 13 -18.47 4.76 -1.70
CA ARG A 13 -19.91 4.46 -1.85
C ARG A 13 -20.18 3.60 -3.07
N MET A 14 -19.59 3.95 -4.22
CA MET A 14 -19.71 3.16 -5.44
C MET A 14 -19.23 1.72 -5.23
N MET A 15 -18.06 1.52 -4.60
CA MET A 15 -17.53 0.21 -4.24
C MET A 15 -18.53 -0.59 -3.40
N LEU A 16 -19.14 0.02 -2.36
CA LEU A 16 -20.08 -0.66 -1.46
C LEU A 16 -21.42 -0.97 -2.11
N ASP A 17 -21.85 -0.23 -3.15
CA ASP A 17 -23.08 -0.46 -3.89
C ASP A 17 -23.04 -1.77 -4.70
N TYR A 18 -21.88 -2.25 -5.08
CA TYR A 18 -21.69 -3.55 -5.72
C TYR A 18 -21.78 -4.70 -4.70
N GLN A 19 -22.99 -5.13 -4.37
CA GLN A 19 -23.21 -6.19 -3.36
C GLN A 19 -22.71 -7.59 -3.79
N SER A 20 -22.66 -7.87 -5.09
CA SER A 20 -22.23 -9.15 -5.67
C SER A 20 -21.56 -8.90 -7.02
N PRO A 21 -20.37 -8.29 -7.05
CA PRO A 21 -19.70 -7.96 -8.30
C PRO A 21 -19.31 -9.23 -9.07
N LYS A 22 -19.35 -9.17 -10.40
CA LYS A 22 -18.73 -10.20 -11.22
C LYS A 22 -17.23 -10.19 -10.99
N VAL A 23 -16.65 -11.38 -10.88
CA VAL A 23 -15.23 -11.60 -10.62
C VAL A 23 -14.62 -12.20 -11.88
N PHE A 24 -13.49 -11.64 -12.30
CA PHE A 24 -12.72 -12.11 -13.46
C PHE A 24 -11.31 -12.47 -13.00
N SER A 25 -10.70 -13.51 -13.60
CA SER A 25 -9.30 -13.86 -13.36
C SER A 25 -8.40 -13.06 -14.31
N LYS A 26 -7.30 -12.51 -13.79
CA LYS A 26 -6.26 -11.86 -14.60
C LYS A 26 -5.20 -12.85 -15.12
N GLY A 27 -5.49 -14.16 -15.11
CA GLY A 27 -4.60 -15.21 -15.66
C GLY A 27 -3.81 -16.00 -14.62
N HIS A 28 -3.76 -15.56 -13.37
CA HIS A 28 -3.19 -16.30 -12.24
C HIS A 28 -4.30 -16.72 -11.26
N HIS A 29 -4.14 -17.87 -10.59
CA HIS A 29 -5.16 -18.42 -9.68
C HIS A 29 -5.50 -17.54 -8.48
N ALA A 30 -4.63 -16.61 -8.11
CA ALA A 30 -4.80 -15.67 -7.01
C ALA A 30 -5.08 -14.22 -7.47
N ASP A 31 -5.02 -13.94 -8.79
CA ASP A 31 -5.13 -12.61 -9.35
C ASP A 31 -6.52 -12.37 -9.95
N PHE A 32 -7.28 -11.48 -9.34
CA PHE A 32 -8.66 -11.21 -9.64
C PHE A 32 -8.92 -9.73 -9.83
N VAL A 33 -9.87 -9.42 -10.70
CA VAL A 33 -10.49 -8.11 -10.87
C VAL A 33 -12.00 -8.27 -10.81
N THR A 34 -12.71 -7.28 -10.31
CA THR A 34 -14.17 -7.24 -10.34
C THR A 34 -14.68 -6.11 -11.21
N GLU A 35 -15.96 -6.18 -11.59
CA GLU A 35 -16.61 -5.06 -12.30
C GLU A 35 -16.62 -3.77 -11.47
N ALA A 36 -16.50 -3.89 -10.13
CA ALA A 36 -16.40 -2.74 -9.24
C ALA A 36 -15.02 -2.05 -9.35
N ASP A 37 -13.92 -2.82 -9.44
CA ASP A 37 -12.57 -2.27 -9.63
C ASP A 37 -12.53 -1.40 -10.89
N ILE A 38 -13.04 -1.93 -12.01
CA ILE A 38 -13.09 -1.23 -13.30
C ILE A 38 -13.94 0.04 -13.21
N ALA A 39 -15.11 -0.04 -12.59
CA ALA A 39 -16.02 1.11 -12.48
C ALA A 39 -15.47 2.19 -11.56
N VAL A 40 -14.91 1.83 -10.41
CA VAL A 40 -14.30 2.75 -9.45
C VAL A 40 -13.08 3.43 -10.08
N GLN A 41 -12.21 2.68 -10.77
CA GLN A 41 -11.06 3.25 -11.47
C GLN A 41 -11.49 4.27 -12.52
N SER A 42 -12.44 3.91 -13.41
CA SER A 42 -12.94 4.83 -14.44
C SER A 42 -13.48 6.12 -13.82
N TYR A 43 -14.26 6.00 -12.75
CA TYR A 43 -14.80 7.15 -12.03
C TYR A 43 -13.70 8.07 -11.48
N LEU A 44 -12.68 7.49 -10.83
CA LEU A 44 -11.56 8.24 -10.25
C LEU A 44 -10.73 8.95 -11.31
N VAL A 45 -10.36 8.24 -12.39
CA VAL A 45 -9.57 8.78 -13.50
C VAL A 45 -10.33 9.92 -14.20
N ASP A 46 -11.61 9.71 -14.52
CA ASP A 46 -12.44 10.72 -15.19
C ASP A 46 -12.59 12.00 -14.37
N ALA A 47 -12.79 11.88 -13.05
CA ALA A 47 -12.92 13.03 -12.16
C ALA A 47 -11.59 13.79 -12.03
N LEU A 48 -10.49 13.05 -11.82
CA LEU A 48 -9.15 13.64 -11.71
C LEU A 48 -8.70 14.29 -13.03
N GLN A 49 -8.99 13.67 -14.18
CA GLN A 49 -8.65 14.23 -15.49
C GLN A 49 -9.38 15.56 -15.76
N LYS A 50 -10.63 15.71 -15.28
CA LYS A 50 -11.38 16.97 -15.39
C LYS A 50 -10.76 18.07 -14.55
N THR A 51 -10.32 17.74 -13.32
CA THR A 51 -9.71 18.71 -12.41
C THR A 51 -8.25 19.00 -12.77
N TYR A 52 -7.51 17.99 -13.24
CA TYR A 52 -6.08 18.07 -13.60
C TYR A 52 -5.85 17.63 -15.05
N PRO A 53 -6.20 18.44 -16.06
CA PRO A 53 -6.21 18.03 -17.47
C PRO A 53 -4.84 17.58 -18.02
N HIS A 54 -3.76 18.00 -17.41
CA HIS A 54 -2.38 17.68 -17.83
C HIS A 54 -1.73 16.57 -17.00
N ALA A 55 -2.42 16.07 -15.97
CA ALA A 55 -1.91 14.96 -15.16
C ALA A 55 -1.82 13.66 -15.95
N LYS A 56 -0.89 12.81 -15.54
CA LYS A 56 -0.76 11.43 -16.00
C LYS A 56 -1.38 10.49 -14.97
N PHE A 57 -1.64 9.26 -15.40
CA PHE A 57 -2.24 8.24 -14.55
C PHE A 57 -1.41 6.95 -14.64
N LEU A 58 -1.27 6.29 -13.51
CA LEU A 58 -0.77 4.94 -13.35
C LEU A 58 -1.80 4.25 -12.45
N ALA A 59 -2.63 3.39 -13.04
CA ALA A 59 -3.72 2.75 -12.32
C ALA A 59 -3.65 1.23 -12.51
N GLU A 60 -4.10 0.45 -11.54
CA GLU A 60 -3.92 -1.00 -11.50
C GLU A 60 -4.52 -1.70 -12.73
N GLU A 61 -5.71 -1.26 -13.18
CA GLU A 61 -6.48 -1.94 -14.23
C GLU A 61 -6.17 -1.38 -15.64
N GLU A 62 -5.02 -0.76 -15.83
CA GLU A 62 -4.54 -0.26 -17.12
C GLU A 62 -3.23 -0.92 -17.55
N GLU A 63 -3.02 -1.07 -18.87
CA GLU A 63 -1.92 -1.93 -19.38
C GLU A 63 -0.54 -1.28 -19.46
N ARG A 64 -0.36 0.04 -19.45
CA ARG A 64 0.98 0.67 -19.59
C ARG A 64 1.07 2.07 -19.01
N HIS A 65 2.07 2.25 -18.14
CA HIS A 65 2.36 3.54 -17.56
C HIS A 65 3.85 3.80 -17.47
N VAL A 66 4.26 4.99 -17.88
CA VAL A 66 5.61 5.52 -17.69
C VAL A 66 5.50 6.70 -16.75
N LEU A 67 6.11 6.61 -15.58
CA LEU A 67 6.23 7.73 -14.67
C LEU A 67 7.18 8.77 -15.28
N THR A 68 6.71 10.01 -15.37
CA THR A 68 7.49 11.16 -15.84
C THR A 68 7.67 12.16 -14.69
N ASP A 69 8.32 13.31 -14.96
CA ASP A 69 8.41 14.39 -13.97
C ASP A 69 7.08 15.16 -13.82
N ALA A 70 6.12 14.99 -14.75
CA ALA A 70 4.78 15.58 -14.63
C ALA A 70 3.99 14.98 -13.47
N LEU A 71 3.03 15.76 -12.96
CA LEU A 71 2.06 15.28 -11.97
C LEU A 71 1.42 13.98 -12.49
N THR A 72 1.57 12.91 -11.72
CA THR A 72 1.04 11.57 -12.04
C THR A 72 0.24 11.07 -10.85
N PHE A 73 -1.02 10.74 -11.06
CA PHE A 73 -1.83 10.02 -10.08
C PHE A 73 -1.59 8.53 -10.20
N ILE A 74 -1.33 7.89 -9.05
CA ILE A 74 -1.12 6.44 -8.92
C ILE A 74 -2.30 5.91 -8.13
N ILE A 75 -3.11 5.01 -8.74
CA ILE A 75 -4.44 4.66 -8.26
C ILE A 75 -4.55 3.14 -8.10
N ASP A 76 -5.01 2.71 -6.93
CA ASP A 76 -5.60 1.40 -6.71
C ASP A 76 -7.10 1.59 -6.43
N PRO A 77 -7.97 1.12 -7.31
CA PRO A 77 -9.41 1.29 -7.13
C PRO A 77 -9.97 0.51 -5.96
N ILE A 78 -9.45 -0.71 -5.70
CA ILE A 78 -9.87 -1.58 -4.59
C ILE A 78 -8.69 -2.46 -4.16
N ASP A 79 -7.75 -1.90 -3.38
CA ASP A 79 -6.71 -2.71 -2.76
C ASP A 79 -7.32 -3.82 -1.89
N GLY A 80 -6.85 -5.04 -2.11
CA GLY A 80 -7.42 -6.22 -1.47
C GLY A 80 -8.69 -6.75 -2.15
N THR A 81 -8.71 -6.82 -3.49
CA THR A 81 -9.83 -7.33 -4.30
C THR A 81 -10.35 -8.69 -3.82
N THR A 82 -9.45 -9.61 -3.41
CA THR A 82 -9.85 -10.90 -2.81
C THR A 82 -10.65 -10.72 -1.51
N ASN A 83 -10.25 -9.81 -0.64
CA ASN A 83 -11.02 -9.48 0.58
C ASN A 83 -12.39 -8.90 0.22
N TYR A 84 -12.43 -8.05 -0.81
CA TYR A 84 -13.63 -7.40 -1.26
C TYR A 84 -14.71 -8.40 -1.70
N PHE A 85 -14.45 -9.23 -2.71
CA PHE A 85 -15.46 -10.18 -3.19
C PHE A 85 -15.73 -11.33 -2.19
N ARG A 86 -14.78 -11.64 -1.29
CA ARG A 86 -14.98 -12.56 -0.17
C ARG A 86 -15.69 -11.92 1.03
N ARG A 87 -16.05 -10.64 0.96
CA ARG A 87 -16.77 -9.88 1.99
C ARG A 87 -16.05 -9.85 3.35
N ARG A 88 -14.72 -9.82 3.34
CA ARG A 88 -13.91 -9.71 4.57
C ARG A 88 -13.92 -8.31 5.16
N ARG A 89 -14.47 -7.31 4.45
CA ARG A 89 -14.55 -5.91 4.88
C ARG A 89 -13.18 -5.34 5.25
N CYS A 90 -12.18 -5.64 4.46
CA CYS A 90 -10.81 -5.20 4.61
C CYS A 90 -10.23 -4.94 3.21
N SER A 91 -10.69 -3.88 2.60
CA SER A 91 -10.24 -3.39 1.29
C SER A 91 -10.31 -1.87 1.30
N MET A 92 -9.39 -1.23 0.59
CA MET A 92 -9.25 0.22 0.59
C MET A 92 -9.23 0.78 -0.83
N ILE A 93 -9.48 2.09 -0.94
CA ILE A 93 -9.24 2.85 -2.17
C ILE A 93 -8.01 3.69 -1.94
N SER A 94 -7.08 3.70 -2.89
CA SER A 94 -5.81 4.41 -2.79
C SER A 94 -5.60 5.37 -3.96
N ILE A 95 -5.22 6.61 -3.65
CA ILE A 95 -4.75 7.61 -4.62
C ILE A 95 -3.45 8.21 -4.09
N GLY A 96 -2.34 7.92 -4.75
CA GLY A 96 -1.09 8.66 -4.60
C GLY A 96 -0.95 9.70 -5.71
N ALA A 97 -0.24 10.79 -5.46
CA ALA A 97 0.17 11.73 -6.49
C ALA A 97 1.68 11.97 -6.40
N VAL A 98 2.37 11.83 -7.53
CA VAL A 98 3.81 11.99 -7.66
C VAL A 98 4.10 13.12 -8.65
N GLU A 99 5.00 14.02 -8.31
CA GLU A 99 5.52 15.07 -9.18
C GLU A 99 7.04 15.15 -9.02
N ASN A 100 7.78 15.29 -10.12
CA ASN A 100 9.25 15.22 -10.10
C ASN A 100 9.79 13.96 -9.39
N LYS A 101 9.10 12.82 -9.56
CA LYS A 101 9.39 11.52 -8.92
C LYS A 101 9.28 11.50 -7.40
N LEU A 102 8.68 12.51 -6.78
CA LEU A 102 8.46 12.59 -5.35
C LEU A 102 6.96 12.54 -5.05
N PRO A 103 6.51 11.77 -4.06
CA PRO A 103 5.10 11.77 -3.68
C PRO A 103 4.75 13.13 -3.05
N VAL A 104 3.69 13.75 -3.54
CA VAL A 104 3.23 15.08 -3.08
C VAL A 104 1.91 15.00 -2.32
N PHE A 105 1.11 13.96 -2.60
CA PHE A 105 -0.16 13.69 -1.94
C PHE A 105 -0.39 12.19 -1.80
N GLY A 106 -1.03 11.77 -0.72
CA GLY A 106 -1.52 10.42 -0.47
C GLY A 106 -2.91 10.47 0.17
N GLY A 107 -3.86 9.74 -0.41
CA GLY A 107 -5.19 9.56 0.13
C GLY A 107 -5.58 8.10 0.09
N LEU A 108 -5.98 7.55 1.26
CA LEU A 108 -6.47 6.18 1.40
C LEU A 108 -7.79 6.21 2.15
N TYR A 109 -8.76 5.46 1.67
CA TYR A 109 -10.08 5.43 2.26
C TYR A 109 -10.56 4.00 2.52
N ASP A 110 -10.91 3.73 3.77
CA ASP A 110 -11.63 2.52 4.17
C ASP A 110 -13.13 2.82 4.22
N PRO A 111 -13.92 2.36 3.24
CA PRO A 111 -15.34 2.63 3.20
C PRO A 111 -16.17 1.81 4.21
N TYR A 112 -15.58 0.78 4.82
CA TYR A 112 -16.28 -0.04 5.81
C TYR A 112 -16.29 0.58 7.20
N THR A 113 -15.24 1.33 7.55
CA THR A 113 -15.08 2.00 8.84
C THR A 113 -15.23 3.52 8.74
N ASP A 114 -15.38 4.05 7.51
CA ASP A 114 -15.40 5.48 7.20
C ASP A 114 -14.12 6.19 7.68
N GLU A 115 -12.97 5.53 7.53
CA GLU A 115 -11.66 6.10 7.86
C GLU A 115 -11.00 6.68 6.61
N MET A 116 -10.79 8.00 6.61
CA MET A 116 -10.12 8.77 5.56
C MET A 116 -8.72 9.16 6.02
N TYR A 117 -7.71 8.59 5.39
CA TYR A 117 -6.30 8.89 5.64
C TYR A 117 -5.78 9.84 4.56
N LEU A 118 -5.23 10.97 4.96
CA LEU A 118 -4.71 11.97 4.05
C LEU A 118 -3.33 12.44 4.49
N ALA A 119 -2.42 12.55 3.53
CA ALA A 119 -1.11 13.17 3.71
C ALA A 119 -0.79 14.11 2.55
N GLU A 120 -0.14 15.21 2.85
CA GLU A 120 0.45 16.13 1.88
C GLU A 120 1.88 16.43 2.32
N ARG A 121 2.82 16.38 1.38
CA ARG A 121 4.25 16.54 1.67
C ARG A 121 4.52 17.80 2.48
N GLY A 122 5.18 17.62 3.64
CA GLY A 122 5.53 18.70 4.59
C GLY A 122 4.37 19.23 5.42
N LYS A 123 3.15 18.62 5.32
CA LYS A 123 1.98 19.07 6.10
C LYS A 123 1.52 18.06 7.14
N GLY A 124 2.14 16.85 7.17
CA GLY A 124 1.80 15.77 8.07
C GLY A 124 0.64 14.91 7.60
N ALA A 125 0.35 13.87 8.36
CA ALA A 125 -0.68 12.87 8.09
C ALA A 125 -1.88 13.00 9.03
N THR A 126 -3.08 12.69 8.52
CA THR A 126 -4.33 12.72 9.29
C THR A 126 -5.19 11.49 9.02
N CYS A 127 -5.99 11.09 10.01
CA CYS A 127 -7.12 10.17 9.85
C CYS A 127 -8.39 10.93 10.27
N ASN A 128 -9.36 11.04 9.36
CA ASN A 128 -10.60 11.82 9.58
C ASN A 128 -10.34 13.26 10.08
N GLY A 129 -9.27 13.89 9.58
CA GLY A 129 -8.87 15.25 9.95
C GLY A 129 -8.05 15.37 11.24
N GLU A 130 -7.94 14.31 12.03
CA GLU A 130 -7.10 14.26 13.23
C GLU A 130 -5.67 13.83 12.89
N ARG A 131 -4.68 14.50 13.46
CA ARG A 131 -3.27 14.16 13.28
C ARG A 131 -2.95 12.76 13.77
N ILE A 132 -2.28 11.97 12.93
CA ILE A 132 -1.79 10.64 13.30
C ILE A 132 -0.26 10.62 13.36
N ARG A 133 0.28 9.63 14.08
CA ARG A 133 1.71 9.38 14.19
C ARG A 133 1.97 7.88 14.28
N VAL A 134 3.10 7.46 13.75
CA VAL A 134 3.62 6.11 13.98
C VAL A 134 3.89 5.87 15.47
N SER A 135 3.97 4.61 15.86
CA SER A 135 4.35 4.22 17.24
C SER A 135 5.82 4.55 17.56
N ASP A 136 6.20 4.38 18.82
CA ASP A 136 7.60 4.37 19.29
C ASP A 136 7.96 3.03 19.96
N THR A 137 7.33 1.95 19.52
CA THR A 137 7.51 0.59 20.05
C THR A 137 8.88 0.04 19.62
N SER A 138 9.56 -0.67 20.52
CA SER A 138 10.82 -1.39 20.22
C SER A 138 10.55 -2.69 19.47
N LEU A 139 11.56 -3.22 18.76
CA LEU A 139 11.40 -4.38 17.88
C LEU A 139 10.88 -5.62 18.63
N ASP A 140 11.36 -5.88 19.84
CA ASP A 140 10.96 -7.01 20.67
C ASP A 140 9.47 -7.02 21.08
N LYS A 141 8.80 -5.87 20.96
CA LYS A 141 7.37 -5.68 21.25
C LYS A 141 6.56 -5.33 20.02
N ALA A 142 7.19 -5.33 18.84
CA ALA A 142 6.57 -4.86 17.64
C ALA A 142 5.54 -5.84 17.06
N LEU A 143 4.45 -5.30 16.54
CA LEU A 143 3.52 -5.98 15.65
C LEU A 143 3.91 -5.65 14.20
N ILE A 144 4.27 -6.67 13.43
CA ILE A 144 4.73 -6.48 12.05
C ILE A 144 3.70 -7.05 11.07
N GLY A 145 3.16 -6.19 10.22
CA GLY A 145 2.35 -6.59 9.08
C GLY A 145 3.19 -7.22 7.97
N PHE A 146 2.63 -8.14 7.19
CA PHE A 146 3.30 -8.65 6.02
C PHE A 146 2.35 -9.02 4.88
N GLY A 147 2.82 -8.84 3.65
CA GLY A 147 2.20 -9.40 2.47
C GLY A 147 2.93 -10.65 1.98
N SER A 148 2.21 -11.48 1.23
CA SER A 148 2.74 -12.77 0.76
C SER A 148 3.15 -12.76 -0.71
N ALA A 149 2.98 -11.64 -1.42
CA ALA A 149 3.19 -11.54 -2.87
C ALA A 149 2.54 -12.72 -3.63
N PRO A 150 1.22 -12.95 -3.50
CA PRO A 150 0.56 -14.22 -3.83
C PRO A 150 0.59 -14.56 -5.33
N TYR A 151 0.99 -13.64 -6.17
CA TYR A 151 1.11 -13.81 -7.63
C TYR A 151 2.50 -14.30 -8.07
N TYR A 152 3.45 -14.45 -7.11
CA TYR A 152 4.87 -14.71 -7.38
C TYR A 152 5.33 -15.93 -6.57
N GLU A 153 5.16 -17.13 -7.15
CA GLU A 153 5.47 -18.40 -6.47
C GLU A 153 6.94 -18.48 -6.02
N GLU A 154 7.85 -17.85 -6.77
CA GLU A 154 9.28 -17.77 -6.44
C GLU A 154 9.56 -17.04 -5.11
N LEU A 155 8.62 -16.23 -4.62
CA LEU A 155 8.75 -15.49 -3.35
C LEU A 155 8.15 -16.23 -2.15
N PHE A 156 7.42 -17.33 -2.33
CA PHE A 156 6.75 -18.00 -1.23
C PHE A 156 7.73 -18.54 -0.17
N SER A 157 8.82 -19.19 -0.62
CA SER A 157 9.85 -19.68 0.29
C SER A 157 10.54 -18.54 1.05
N LEU A 158 10.85 -17.43 0.36
CA LEU A 158 11.46 -16.27 0.97
C LEU A 158 10.53 -15.63 2.01
N THR A 159 9.26 -15.45 1.69
CA THR A 159 8.27 -14.92 2.64
C THR A 159 8.15 -15.80 3.88
N GLY A 160 8.08 -17.12 3.71
CA GLY A 160 8.02 -18.08 4.82
C GLY A 160 9.25 -18.03 5.72
N ARG A 161 10.47 -17.98 5.13
CA ARG A 161 11.72 -17.82 5.89
C ARG A 161 11.74 -16.48 6.63
N THR A 162 11.34 -15.39 5.97
CA THR A 162 11.31 -14.05 6.59
C THR A 162 10.44 -14.04 7.84
N VAL A 163 9.22 -14.58 7.76
CA VAL A 163 8.33 -14.68 8.92
C VAL A 163 8.97 -15.52 10.03
N SER A 164 9.56 -16.68 9.69
CA SER A 164 10.24 -17.53 10.67
C SER A 164 11.44 -16.85 11.34
N THR A 165 12.18 -16.03 10.61
CA THR A 165 13.33 -15.26 11.13
C THR A 165 12.89 -14.09 12.02
N LEU A 166 11.72 -13.49 11.73
CA LEU A 166 11.16 -12.39 12.50
C LEU A 166 10.56 -12.82 13.83
N LEU A 167 9.79 -13.91 13.87
CA LEU A 167 9.00 -14.32 15.04
C LEU A 167 9.78 -14.36 16.36
N PRO A 168 11.05 -14.82 16.44
CA PRO A 168 11.82 -14.80 17.69
C PRO A 168 12.25 -13.40 18.18
N LYS A 169 12.06 -12.37 17.36
CA LYS A 169 12.60 -11.02 17.56
C LYS A 169 11.52 -9.95 17.81
N ILE A 170 10.24 -10.31 17.58
CA ILE A 170 9.09 -9.41 17.63
C ILE A 170 7.98 -9.97 18.53
N ALA A 171 6.94 -9.19 18.82
CA ALA A 171 5.79 -9.70 19.56
C ALA A 171 4.93 -10.63 18.71
N ASP A 172 4.61 -10.25 17.47
CA ASP A 172 3.81 -11.09 16.57
C ASP A 172 3.75 -10.50 15.15
N VAL A 173 3.25 -11.29 14.20
CA VAL A 173 2.94 -10.85 12.83
C VAL A 173 1.45 -10.70 12.62
N ARG A 174 1.08 -9.87 11.63
CA ARG A 174 -0.30 -9.72 11.15
C ARG A 174 -0.33 -9.80 9.63
N ARG A 175 -1.47 -10.25 9.07
CA ARG A 175 -1.72 -10.25 7.64
C ARG A 175 -3.19 -9.97 7.37
N THR A 176 -3.49 -8.78 6.86
CA THR A 176 -4.85 -8.40 6.48
C THR A 176 -5.20 -8.83 5.05
N GLY A 177 -4.21 -8.81 4.14
CA GLY A 177 -4.39 -9.08 2.71
C GLY A 177 -4.82 -7.83 1.93
N SER A 178 -4.52 -6.65 2.47
CA SER A 178 -4.65 -5.32 1.88
C SER A 178 -3.39 -4.54 2.26
N ALA A 179 -2.53 -4.24 1.30
CA ALA A 179 -1.28 -3.53 1.55
C ALA A 179 -1.55 -2.10 2.05
N CYS A 180 -2.53 -1.44 1.46
CA CYS A 180 -2.96 -0.11 1.87
C CYS A 180 -3.45 -0.07 3.32
N ARG A 181 -4.21 -1.08 3.78
CA ARG A 181 -4.63 -1.18 5.17
C ARG A 181 -3.46 -1.37 6.12
N GLU A 182 -2.54 -2.27 5.80
CA GLU A 182 -1.32 -2.51 6.59
C GLU A 182 -0.49 -1.23 6.74
N LEU A 183 -0.33 -0.45 5.67
CA LEU A 183 0.41 0.82 5.70
C LEU A 183 -0.33 1.90 6.50
N CYS A 184 -1.66 1.97 6.44
CA CYS A 184 -2.45 2.85 7.30
C CYS A 184 -2.31 2.48 8.78
N ASP A 185 -2.29 1.19 9.09
CA ASP A 185 -2.08 0.72 10.47
C ASP A 185 -0.70 1.11 11.00
N VAL A 186 0.36 1.07 10.18
CA VAL A 186 1.68 1.58 10.54
C VAL A 186 1.66 3.09 10.76
N ALA A 187 1.07 3.87 9.85
CA ALA A 187 1.01 5.32 9.95
C ALA A 187 0.26 5.80 11.21
N ARG A 188 -0.72 5.02 11.66
CA ARG A 188 -1.54 5.31 12.85
C ARG A 188 -0.94 4.74 14.15
N GLY A 189 0.15 3.97 14.06
CA GLY A 189 0.79 3.32 15.23
C GLY A 189 0.02 2.14 15.80
N ILE A 190 -0.89 1.55 15.01
CA ILE A 190 -1.62 0.28 15.34
C ILE A 190 -0.68 -0.90 15.12
N SER A 191 0.09 -0.88 14.02
CA SER A 191 1.22 -1.76 13.74
C SER A 191 2.51 -0.96 13.78
N ASP A 192 3.64 -1.63 13.98
CA ASP A 192 4.94 -0.98 14.15
C ASP A 192 5.78 -1.01 12.88
N GLY A 193 5.45 -1.92 11.96
CA GLY A 193 6.06 -2.03 10.66
C GLY A 193 5.27 -2.94 9.72
N HIS A 194 5.66 -2.92 8.44
CA HIS A 194 5.12 -3.77 7.38
C HIS A 194 6.23 -4.13 6.40
N PHE A 195 6.16 -5.30 5.79
CA PHE A 195 7.00 -5.66 4.66
C PHE A 195 6.26 -6.52 3.64
N GLU A 196 6.64 -6.35 2.37
CA GLU A 196 6.28 -7.29 1.30
C GLU A 196 7.40 -7.33 0.26
N TRP A 197 7.77 -8.53 -0.21
CA TRP A 197 8.89 -8.73 -1.11
C TRP A 197 8.63 -8.22 -2.53
N ARG A 198 7.37 -7.96 -2.87
CA ARG A 198 6.98 -7.36 -4.14
C ARG A 198 5.62 -6.68 -4.03
N LEU A 199 5.61 -5.36 -4.04
CA LEU A 199 4.44 -4.51 -4.15
C LEU A 199 4.47 -3.70 -5.43
N GLN A 200 3.31 -3.40 -5.96
CA GLN A 200 3.14 -2.50 -7.08
C GLN A 200 3.09 -1.03 -6.62
N PRO A 201 3.41 -0.06 -7.48
CA PRO A 201 3.38 1.36 -7.10
C PRO A 201 2.04 1.83 -6.50
N TRP A 202 0.92 1.31 -6.96
CA TRP A 202 -0.41 1.68 -6.47
C TRP A 202 -0.71 1.15 -5.07
N ASP A 203 -0.08 0.03 -4.66
CA ASP A 203 -0.21 -0.54 -3.32
C ASP A 203 0.46 0.32 -2.24
N TYR A 204 1.57 1.01 -2.58
CA TYR A 204 2.40 1.67 -1.56
C TYR A 204 2.57 3.19 -1.72
N CYS A 205 2.28 3.79 -2.87
CA CYS A 205 2.58 5.20 -3.12
C CYS A 205 1.94 6.13 -2.08
N ALA A 206 0.63 6.01 -1.88
CA ALA A 206 -0.10 6.83 -0.92
C ALA A 206 0.31 6.51 0.53
N GLY A 207 0.44 5.21 0.85
CA GLY A 207 0.83 4.73 2.18
C GLY A 207 2.25 5.15 2.57
N THR A 208 3.19 5.17 1.62
CA THR A 208 4.56 5.66 1.87
C THR A 208 4.55 7.10 2.35
N LEU A 209 3.88 8.01 1.61
CA LEU A 209 3.80 9.40 2.04
C LEU A 209 3.09 9.55 3.38
N LEU A 210 2.00 8.79 3.60
CA LEU A 210 1.26 8.81 4.86
C LEU A 210 2.17 8.47 6.04
N ILE A 211 2.98 7.42 5.92
CA ILE A 211 3.91 6.96 6.96
C ILE A 211 5.04 7.97 7.19
N GLU A 212 5.64 8.50 6.12
CA GLU A 212 6.70 9.51 6.22
C GLU A 212 6.20 10.78 6.93
N GLU A 213 5.01 11.27 6.57
CA GLU A 213 4.38 12.44 7.18
C GLU A 213 3.85 12.17 8.61
N ALA A 214 3.66 10.90 8.97
CA ALA A 214 3.37 10.46 10.34
C ALA A 214 4.64 10.25 11.21
N GLY A 215 5.84 10.46 10.64
CA GLY A 215 7.13 10.34 11.32
C GLY A 215 7.77 8.95 11.27
N GLY A 216 7.27 8.06 10.43
CA GLY A 216 7.87 6.77 10.12
C GLY A 216 8.89 6.84 8.97
N ARG A 217 9.35 5.67 8.53
CA ARG A 217 10.29 5.52 7.41
C ARG A 217 9.83 4.41 6.47
N CYS A 218 10.07 4.62 5.18
CA CYS A 218 9.85 3.62 4.13
C CYS A 218 11.12 3.41 3.32
N GLY A 219 11.24 2.25 2.65
CA GLY A 219 12.41 1.95 1.82
C GLY A 219 12.30 0.60 1.11
N ASP A 220 13.29 0.33 0.26
CA ASP A 220 13.51 -1.00 -0.30
C ASP A 220 14.17 -1.90 0.76
N ILE A 221 13.67 -3.11 0.92
CA ILE A 221 14.22 -4.12 1.86
C ILE A 221 15.69 -4.38 1.53
N ARG A 222 16.05 -4.46 0.24
CA ARG A 222 17.43 -4.74 -0.23
C ARG A 222 18.35 -3.52 -0.12
N GLY A 223 17.81 -2.37 0.28
CA GLY A 223 18.51 -1.09 0.39
C GLY A 223 18.19 -0.17 -0.78
N GLY A 224 18.12 1.11 -0.49
CA GLY A 224 17.75 2.13 -1.48
C GLY A 224 16.49 2.90 -1.09
N SER A 225 16.20 3.90 -1.90
CA SER A 225 15.02 4.74 -1.75
C SER A 225 13.79 4.09 -2.40
N VAL A 226 12.61 4.49 -1.94
CA VAL A 226 11.36 4.11 -2.62
C VAL A 226 11.33 4.71 -4.02
N VAL A 227 10.89 3.91 -4.99
CA VAL A 227 10.64 4.32 -6.37
C VAL A 227 9.17 4.06 -6.71
N TYR A 228 8.61 4.81 -7.67
CA TYR A 228 7.17 4.76 -7.97
C TYR A 228 6.86 4.35 -9.41
N ASP A 229 7.88 3.91 -10.16
CA ASP A 229 7.79 3.55 -11.57
C ASP A 229 7.79 2.03 -11.83
N ARG A 230 7.97 1.23 -10.81
CA ARG A 230 8.05 -0.23 -10.89
C ARG A 230 7.75 -0.90 -9.56
N PRO A 231 7.44 -2.21 -9.57
CA PRO A 231 7.35 -3.00 -8.34
C PRO A 231 8.69 -3.00 -7.57
N MET A 232 8.57 -3.07 -6.23
CA MET A 232 9.74 -3.15 -5.36
C MET A 232 9.49 -4.03 -4.13
N ALA A 233 10.58 -4.45 -3.48
CA ALA A 233 10.54 -5.06 -2.16
C ALA A 233 10.39 -3.95 -1.11
N HIS A 234 9.15 -3.67 -0.73
CA HIS A 234 8.79 -2.53 0.11
C HIS A 234 8.80 -2.89 1.59
N MET A 235 9.33 -1.98 2.41
CA MET A 235 9.16 -2.01 3.85
C MET A 235 8.84 -0.63 4.42
N ALA A 236 8.11 -0.63 5.51
CA ALA A 236 7.75 0.56 6.28
C ALA A 236 7.82 0.24 7.76
N ALA A 237 8.20 1.20 8.59
CA ALA A 237 8.20 1.04 10.04
C ALA A 237 8.21 2.39 10.78
N ASN A 238 7.93 2.34 12.07
CA ASN A 238 8.26 3.47 12.93
C ASN A 238 9.79 3.74 12.89
N ALA A 239 10.19 4.97 13.13
CA ALA A 239 11.58 5.40 12.94
C ALA A 239 12.57 4.63 13.85
N ARG A 240 12.09 4.16 15.01
CA ARG A 240 12.92 3.48 16.02
C ARG A 240 13.41 2.10 15.58
N ILE A 241 12.55 1.33 14.89
CA ILE A 241 12.88 -0.06 14.53
C ILE A 241 13.27 -0.23 13.07
N PHE A 242 13.15 0.80 12.22
CA PHE A 242 13.29 0.68 10.77
C PHE A 242 14.59 -0.01 10.34
N ASP A 243 15.73 0.42 10.87
CA ASP A 243 17.04 -0.14 10.47
C ASP A 243 17.22 -1.57 10.99
N ASN A 244 16.82 -1.85 12.24
CA ASN A 244 16.87 -3.20 12.81
C ASN A 244 15.92 -4.17 12.08
N LEU A 245 14.72 -3.72 11.75
CA LEU A 245 13.78 -4.52 10.96
C LEU A 245 14.37 -4.86 9.59
N ARG A 246 14.96 -3.87 8.90
CA ARG A 246 15.61 -4.09 7.60
C ARG A 246 16.73 -5.12 7.67
N GLU A 247 17.59 -5.06 8.68
CA GLU A 247 18.66 -6.05 8.90
C GLU A 247 18.10 -7.47 9.04
N VAL A 248 17.00 -7.63 9.79
CA VAL A 248 16.35 -8.93 9.95
C VAL A 248 15.76 -9.43 8.62
N LEU A 249 15.10 -8.55 7.85
CA LEU A 249 14.54 -8.91 6.55
C LEU A 249 15.63 -9.31 5.56
N GLN A 250 16.74 -8.55 5.50
CA GLN A 250 17.88 -8.85 4.63
C GLN A 250 18.57 -10.18 5.00
N SER A 251 18.66 -10.51 6.29
CA SER A 251 19.24 -11.80 6.70
C SER A 251 18.47 -13.00 6.15
N ALA A 252 17.14 -12.91 6.04
CA ALA A 252 16.31 -13.95 5.46
C ALA A 252 16.49 -14.07 3.92
N ASP A 253 16.84 -13.00 3.23
CA ASP A 253 17.15 -13.01 1.77
C ASP A 253 18.52 -13.65 1.49
N CYS A 254 19.52 -13.38 2.34
CA CYS A 254 20.87 -13.94 2.21
C CYS A 254 20.98 -15.44 2.46
N GLU A 255 20.04 -16.05 3.18
CA GLU A 255 20.01 -17.50 3.47
C GLU A 255 19.42 -18.31 2.30
N ASN A 256 19.21 -17.73 1.12
CA ASN A 256 18.74 -18.44 -0.06
C ASN A 256 19.90 -19.21 -0.72
N PRO A 257 19.95 -20.56 -0.71
CA PRO A 257 20.99 -21.34 -1.36
C PRO A 257 21.03 -21.14 -2.89
N ASP A 258 19.93 -20.66 -3.49
CA ASP A 258 19.82 -20.45 -4.93
C ASP A 258 20.30 -19.05 -5.39
N SER A 259 20.74 -18.17 -4.48
CA SER A 259 21.28 -16.84 -4.83
C SER A 259 22.79 -16.86 -5.15
N MET A 260 23.42 -18.04 -5.15
CA MET A 260 24.85 -18.23 -5.45
C MET A 260 25.09 -18.89 -6.82
N VAL A 261 24.15 -18.82 -7.75
CA VAL A 261 24.36 -19.32 -9.14
C VAL A 261 24.19 -18.21 -10.14
#